data_4bb7c02eb36f3ca0075e9ff0c79b3e17
#
_entry.id   4bb7c02eb36f3ca0075e9ff0c79b3e17
#
_cell.length_a   1.000
_cell.length_b   1.000
_cell.length_c   1.000
_cell.angle_alpha   90.00
_cell.angle_beta   90.00
_cell.angle_gamma   90.00
#
_symmetry.space_group_name_H-M   'P 1'
#
loop_
_entity.id
_entity.type
_entity.pdbx_description
1 polymer ?
#
loop_
_entity_poly.entity_id
_entity_poly.type
_entity_poly.pdbx_seq_one_letter_code
_entity_poly.pdbx_strand_id
1 'polypeptide(L)'
;MVDLSERVKEIKKLVDAGKYFTINRGRQYGKTTTLNALRRALLSEYEVVGLDFQGLGNASFRTEESFCRGFVKLILTKLEYRQNTVPEDVEEQMEGFISAKNKDSKLEDLMRLMRRWCRASKLPIVLMIDEVDSATNNQVFLDFLAQLRDGYISRDTDGIPAFQSVILAGVTDVKHMKARIRPDGKHKENSPWNIAADFNIDMSLSEEGIAGMLREYDLDHHTGMDVEMLAKQIREYTNGYPFLVSRICQLLDERVSVRRGLTSAWTRIGLEEAVKLLLSENNTLFQSLTKNLNNYPDLKASIRSILMEGTKITYNPQQDEIVQMQMYGLIRNERGTVRIANRIFETMLYNLFLSDEELKNNVFARAGDLARNQFVTDGVLNMRLILQKFIDTYIEVFGPLDEKFKEKDGREQFLLYLKPIINGTGNYYIEAQTRDQTRTDVIVDYLGQRYIIELKIWRGPRYNAEGEKQIAEYLNYFGLTFGYMLSFNFNKNKETGVKLVHVGDKTLYEAVL
;
A
#
# COMPACT_ATOMS: atom_id res chain seq x y z
N MET A 1 -12.07 14.33 -10.63
CA MET A 1 -11.46 14.02 -9.29
C MET A 1 -12.31 12.94 -8.62
N VAL A 2 -11.73 12.01 -7.85
CA VAL A 2 -12.55 10.96 -7.19
C VAL A 2 -13.50 11.61 -6.17
N ASP A 3 -14.77 11.20 -6.20
CA ASP A 3 -15.76 11.63 -5.22
C ASP A 3 -15.49 10.98 -3.86
N LEU A 4 -15.34 11.79 -2.82
CA LEU A 4 -15.11 11.38 -1.44
C LEU A 4 -16.34 11.55 -0.55
N SER A 5 -17.50 11.91 -1.10
CA SER A 5 -18.68 12.31 -0.34
C SER A 5 -19.16 11.24 0.64
N GLU A 6 -19.24 9.99 0.22
CA GLU A 6 -19.68 8.89 1.11
C GLU A 6 -18.67 8.63 2.24
N ARG A 7 -17.39 8.64 1.93
CA ARG A 7 -16.31 8.52 2.94
C ARG A 7 -16.39 9.64 3.95
N VAL A 8 -16.53 10.87 3.49
CA VAL A 8 -16.66 12.06 4.35
C VAL A 8 -17.88 11.95 5.25
N LYS A 9 -19.04 11.49 4.72
CA LYS A 9 -20.23 11.24 5.52
C LYS A 9 -20.01 10.22 6.63
N GLU A 10 -19.29 9.12 6.34
CA GLU A 10 -18.98 8.11 7.34
C GLU A 10 -18.06 8.65 8.44
N ILE A 11 -17.03 9.40 8.06
CA ILE A 11 -16.11 10.04 9.02
C ILE A 11 -16.86 11.10 9.85
N LYS A 12 -17.75 11.87 9.22
CA LYS A 12 -18.57 12.86 9.93
C LYS A 12 -19.41 12.24 11.04
N LYS A 13 -19.94 11.03 10.87
CA LYS A 13 -20.67 10.32 11.95
C LYS A 13 -19.82 10.11 13.21
N LEU A 14 -18.51 9.86 13.06
CA LEU A 14 -17.61 9.76 14.22
C LEU A 14 -17.43 11.13 14.90
N VAL A 15 -17.32 12.19 14.12
CA VAL A 15 -17.22 13.58 14.63
C VAL A 15 -18.50 13.97 15.35
N ASP A 16 -19.67 13.73 14.75
CA ASP A 16 -20.99 14.04 15.32
C ASP A 16 -21.20 13.28 16.65
N ALA A 17 -20.73 12.04 16.73
CA ALA A 17 -20.75 11.22 17.94
C ALA A 17 -19.68 11.62 19.00
N GLY A 18 -18.95 12.70 18.78
CA GLY A 18 -17.92 13.20 19.70
C GLY A 18 -16.72 12.27 19.86
N LYS A 19 -16.43 11.39 18.91
CA LYS A 19 -15.34 10.41 19.04
C LYS A 19 -13.98 11.03 18.74
N TYR A 20 -12.96 10.60 19.49
CA TYR A 20 -11.55 10.82 19.17
C TYR A 20 -11.08 9.59 18.41
N PHE A 21 -10.35 9.77 17.30
CA PHE A 21 -9.90 8.64 16.46
C PHE A 21 -8.62 8.96 15.69
N THR A 22 -8.01 7.91 15.14
CA THR A 22 -6.78 8.02 14.36
C THR A 22 -7.00 7.49 12.95
N ILE A 23 -6.62 8.26 11.93
CA ILE A 23 -6.54 7.85 10.54
C ILE A 23 -5.12 7.36 10.27
N ASN A 24 -4.84 6.09 10.59
CA ASN A 24 -3.54 5.46 10.38
C ASN A 24 -3.54 4.66 9.08
N ARG A 25 -2.91 5.20 8.06
CA ARG A 25 -2.76 4.60 6.73
C ARG A 25 -1.34 4.83 6.23
N GLY A 26 -0.88 3.96 5.34
CA GLY A 26 0.41 4.09 4.68
C GLY A 26 0.65 5.46 4.05
N ARG A 27 1.89 5.74 3.68
CA ARG A 27 2.22 7.00 2.99
C ARG A 27 1.43 7.13 1.70
N GLN A 28 1.05 8.38 1.36
CA GLN A 28 0.34 8.70 0.12
C GLN A 28 -0.99 7.94 -0.08
N TYR A 29 -1.62 7.55 1.03
CA TYR A 29 -2.94 6.88 1.04
C TYR A 29 -4.13 7.87 1.08
N GLY A 30 -3.90 9.15 0.79
CA GLY A 30 -4.95 10.16 0.71
C GLY A 30 -5.43 10.71 2.05
N LYS A 31 -4.64 10.59 3.15
CA LYS A 31 -4.98 11.11 4.49
C LYS A 31 -5.27 12.60 4.46
N THR A 32 -4.32 13.39 4.03
CA THR A 32 -4.44 14.87 3.94
C THR A 32 -5.58 15.29 3.02
N THR A 33 -5.78 14.60 1.90
CA THR A 33 -6.90 14.86 0.97
C THR A 33 -8.24 14.62 1.66
N THR A 34 -8.36 13.51 2.39
CA THR A 34 -9.56 13.17 3.17
C THR A 34 -9.81 14.18 4.29
N LEU A 35 -8.77 14.57 5.05
CA LEU A 35 -8.90 15.61 6.08
C LEU A 35 -9.36 16.94 5.50
N ASN A 36 -8.84 17.34 4.35
CA ASN A 36 -9.26 18.57 3.68
C ASN A 36 -10.71 18.52 3.16
N ALA A 37 -11.15 17.37 2.65
CA ALA A 37 -12.54 17.16 2.25
C ALA A 37 -13.48 17.18 3.47
N LEU A 38 -13.11 16.46 4.53
CA LEU A 38 -13.86 16.44 5.79
C LEU A 38 -13.95 17.84 6.40
N ARG A 39 -12.85 18.59 6.45
CA ARG A 39 -12.84 19.96 6.95
C ARG A 39 -13.88 20.82 6.24
N ARG A 40 -13.93 20.76 4.89
CA ARG A 40 -14.92 21.55 4.12
C ARG A 40 -16.36 21.17 4.47
N ALA A 41 -16.61 19.88 4.67
CA ALA A 41 -17.95 19.38 5.02
C ALA A 41 -18.38 19.76 6.45
N LEU A 42 -17.42 20.02 7.35
CA LEU A 42 -17.71 20.33 8.75
C LEU A 42 -17.88 21.83 9.04
N LEU A 43 -17.44 22.75 8.15
CA LEU A 43 -17.37 24.19 8.42
C LEU A 43 -18.71 24.85 8.77
N SER A 44 -19.84 24.27 8.36
CA SER A 44 -21.17 24.83 8.66
C SER A 44 -21.65 24.50 10.09
N GLU A 45 -21.09 23.49 10.72
CA GLU A 45 -21.56 22.96 12.00
C GLU A 45 -20.49 23.00 13.10
N TYR A 46 -19.23 23.12 12.71
CA TYR A 46 -18.08 23.01 13.61
C TYR A 46 -17.03 24.09 13.33
N GLU A 47 -16.36 24.53 14.38
CA GLU A 47 -15.09 25.23 14.27
C GLU A 47 -13.98 24.19 14.05
N VAL A 48 -13.34 24.19 12.86
CA VAL A 48 -12.36 23.15 12.50
C VAL A 48 -10.95 23.71 12.52
N VAL A 49 -10.11 23.18 13.40
CA VAL A 49 -8.70 23.53 13.56
C VAL A 49 -7.85 22.42 12.96
N GLY A 50 -7.25 22.66 11.81
CA GLY A 50 -6.34 21.71 11.15
C GLY A 50 -4.89 22.11 11.32
N LEU A 51 -4.11 21.30 11.97
CA LEU A 51 -2.68 21.48 12.23
C LEU A 51 -1.88 20.44 11.44
N ASP A 52 -0.66 20.81 11.08
CA ASP A 52 0.33 19.92 10.48
C ASP A 52 1.58 19.92 11.37
N PHE A 53 1.90 18.77 11.95
CA PHE A 53 3.02 18.64 12.88
C PHE A 53 4.39 18.59 12.19
N GLN A 54 4.46 18.51 10.86
CA GLN A 54 5.71 18.79 10.15
C GLN A 54 6.19 20.23 10.36
N GLY A 55 5.27 21.16 10.62
CA GLY A 55 5.58 22.55 10.96
C GLY A 55 6.23 22.74 12.33
N LEU A 56 6.17 21.72 13.21
CA LEU A 56 6.83 21.71 14.51
C LEU A 56 8.21 21.03 14.38
N GLY A 57 9.27 21.79 14.44
CA GLY A 57 10.63 21.23 14.46
C GLY A 57 10.92 20.43 15.74
N ASN A 58 11.91 19.53 15.71
CA ASN A 58 12.30 18.68 16.84
C ASN A 58 12.58 19.48 18.14
N ALA A 59 13.00 20.74 18.03
CA ALA A 59 13.21 21.62 19.19
C ALA A 59 11.91 21.86 19.98
N SER A 60 10.76 21.88 19.31
CA SER A 60 9.44 22.06 19.95
C SER A 60 9.03 20.90 20.83
N PHE A 61 9.61 19.73 20.69
CA PHE A 61 9.32 18.54 21.48
C PHE A 61 10.30 18.26 22.61
N ARG A 62 11.27 19.18 22.86
CA ARG A 62 12.29 18.96 23.89
C ARG A 62 11.77 19.17 25.30
N THR A 63 10.89 20.15 25.49
CA THR A 63 10.29 20.50 26.78
C THR A 63 8.79 20.76 26.61
N GLU A 64 8.01 20.63 27.68
CA GLU A 64 6.58 20.98 27.67
C GLU A 64 6.38 22.44 27.25
N GLU A 65 7.21 23.36 27.78
CA GLU A 65 7.16 24.77 27.42
C GLU A 65 7.31 25.01 25.92
N SER A 66 8.36 24.43 25.30
CA SER A 66 8.61 24.61 23.88
C SER A 66 7.50 24.01 23.02
N PHE A 67 6.93 22.88 23.46
CA PHE A 67 5.80 22.27 22.78
C PHE A 67 4.55 23.14 22.89
N CYS A 68 4.19 23.56 24.09
CA CYS A 68 3.01 24.37 24.34
C CYS A 68 3.03 25.69 23.52
N ARG A 69 4.16 26.39 23.53
CA ARG A 69 4.34 27.60 22.70
C ARG A 69 4.26 27.33 21.21
N GLY A 70 4.93 26.27 20.74
CA GLY A 70 4.89 25.85 19.34
C GLY A 70 3.49 25.48 18.89
N PHE A 71 2.75 24.76 19.72
CA PHE A 71 1.37 24.37 19.44
C PHE A 71 0.41 25.56 19.35
N VAL A 72 0.44 26.47 20.33
CA VAL A 72 -0.38 27.69 20.29
C VAL A 72 -0.02 28.59 19.13
N LYS A 73 1.29 28.78 18.84
CA LYS A 73 1.74 29.53 17.67
C LYS A 73 1.22 28.93 16.37
N LEU A 74 1.24 27.59 16.24
CA LEU A 74 0.71 26.90 15.06
C LEU A 74 -0.81 27.15 14.90
N ILE A 75 -1.56 27.13 15.99
CA ILE A 75 -2.99 27.49 16.00
C ILE A 75 -3.18 28.92 15.50
N LEU A 76 -2.56 29.90 16.13
CA LEU A 76 -2.71 31.31 15.76
C LEU A 76 -2.35 31.55 14.29
N THR A 77 -1.23 31.03 13.83
CA THR A 77 -0.85 31.12 12.41
C THR A 77 -1.91 30.55 11.48
N LYS A 78 -2.59 29.47 11.86
CA LYS A 78 -3.69 28.90 11.04
C LYS A 78 -4.96 29.73 11.09
N LEU A 79 -5.22 30.41 12.18
CA LEU A 79 -6.39 31.27 12.36
C LEU A 79 -6.23 32.62 11.65
N GLU A 80 -5.04 33.21 11.64
CA GLU A 80 -4.72 34.44 10.89
C GLU A 80 -5.10 34.35 9.39
N TYR A 81 -4.89 33.18 8.77
CA TYR A 81 -5.22 32.95 7.35
C TYR A 81 -6.65 32.48 7.11
N ARG A 82 -7.47 32.39 8.16
CA ARG A 82 -8.87 32.00 8.07
C ARG A 82 -9.73 33.09 8.64
N GLN A 83 -10.87 33.37 8.04
CA GLN A 83 -11.87 34.31 8.55
C GLN A 83 -12.61 33.80 9.82
N ASN A 84 -12.02 32.84 10.55
CA ASN A 84 -12.59 32.29 11.76
C ASN A 84 -12.20 33.17 12.94
N THR A 85 -13.18 33.70 13.62
CA THR A 85 -12.98 34.56 14.76
C THR A 85 -12.87 33.73 16.03
N VAL A 86 -11.66 33.58 16.55
CA VAL A 86 -11.48 33.22 17.95
C VAL A 86 -12.06 34.38 18.78
N PRO A 87 -12.76 34.08 19.90
CA PRO A 87 -13.14 35.15 20.82
C PRO A 87 -11.93 35.99 21.23
N GLU A 88 -12.04 37.31 21.19
CA GLU A 88 -10.92 38.25 21.39
C GLU A 88 -10.17 38.01 22.70
N ASP A 89 -10.89 37.70 23.79
CA ASP A 89 -10.31 37.38 25.07
C ASP A 89 -9.50 36.08 25.07
N VAL A 90 -9.84 35.12 24.23
CA VAL A 90 -9.09 33.85 24.05
C VAL A 90 -7.87 34.09 23.19
N GLU A 91 -7.97 34.90 22.13
CA GLU A 91 -6.86 35.25 21.25
C GLU A 91 -5.77 36.01 22.02
N GLU A 92 -6.16 37.03 22.80
CA GLU A 92 -5.25 37.74 23.70
C GLU A 92 -4.52 36.79 24.69
N GLN A 93 -5.24 35.81 25.24
CA GLN A 93 -4.62 34.79 26.11
C GLN A 93 -3.66 33.88 25.35
N MET A 94 -3.96 33.49 24.10
CA MET A 94 -3.07 32.73 23.25
C MET A 94 -1.79 33.52 22.90
N GLU A 95 -1.92 34.80 22.56
CA GLU A 95 -0.78 35.70 22.32
C GLU A 95 0.06 35.89 23.59
N GLY A 96 -0.62 36.11 24.72
CA GLY A 96 0.02 36.17 26.03
C GLY A 96 0.79 34.90 26.36
N PHE A 97 0.27 33.73 26.00
CA PHE A 97 0.89 32.44 26.22
C PHE A 97 2.20 32.28 25.41
N ILE A 98 2.25 32.81 24.19
CA ILE A 98 3.44 32.78 23.34
C ILE A 98 4.47 33.83 23.80
N SER A 99 4.02 35.05 24.11
CA SER A 99 4.88 36.18 24.43
C SER A 99 5.37 36.18 25.88
N ALA A 100 4.72 35.41 26.75
CA ALA A 100 5.03 35.39 28.17
C ALA A 100 6.50 35.08 28.42
N LYS A 101 7.12 35.93 29.20
CA LYS A 101 8.41 35.71 29.84
C LYS A 101 8.38 34.54 30.86
N ASN A 102 7.23 33.88 31.00
CA ASN A 102 7.00 32.72 31.84
C ASN A 102 7.70 31.49 31.26
N LYS A 103 8.81 31.14 31.86
CA LYS A 103 9.67 30.01 31.49
C LYS A 103 9.11 28.65 31.91
N ASP A 104 7.87 28.54 32.41
CA ASP A 104 7.32 27.33 33.04
C ASP A 104 5.92 26.93 32.53
N SER A 105 5.56 27.26 31.29
CA SER A 105 4.26 26.83 30.74
C SER A 105 4.18 25.31 30.60
N LYS A 106 3.22 24.69 31.29
CA LYS A 106 2.99 23.24 31.30
C LYS A 106 1.83 22.84 30.40
N LEU A 107 1.76 21.54 30.08
CA LEU A 107 0.62 20.97 29.32
C LEU A 107 -0.72 21.23 30.01
N GLU A 108 -0.76 21.28 31.34
CA GLU A 108 -1.97 21.64 32.11
C GLU A 108 -2.46 23.07 31.78
N ASP A 109 -1.55 24.03 31.65
CA ASP A 109 -1.88 25.41 31.31
C ASP A 109 -2.39 25.52 29.88
N LEU A 110 -1.76 24.77 28.96
CA LEU A 110 -2.26 24.63 27.58
C LEU A 110 -3.69 24.08 27.56
N MET A 111 -3.95 22.98 28.30
CA MET A 111 -5.29 22.39 28.34
C MET A 111 -6.32 23.32 28.99
N ARG A 112 -5.94 24.10 29.99
CA ARG A 112 -6.79 25.12 30.58
C ARG A 112 -7.19 26.18 29.54
N LEU A 113 -6.24 26.63 28.72
CA LEU A 113 -6.48 27.57 27.62
C LEU A 113 -7.42 26.95 26.58
N MET A 114 -7.20 25.69 26.16
CA MET A 114 -8.05 24.99 25.20
C MET A 114 -9.48 24.81 25.73
N ARG A 115 -9.65 24.46 27.00
CA ARG A 115 -10.99 24.37 27.66
C ARG A 115 -11.72 25.70 27.65
N ARG A 116 -11.02 26.82 27.89
CA ARG A 116 -11.60 28.17 27.80
C ARG A 116 -12.06 28.47 26.39
N TRP A 117 -11.24 28.16 25.40
CA TRP A 117 -11.61 28.30 24.00
C TRP A 117 -12.83 27.46 23.63
N CYS A 118 -12.86 26.18 23.98
CA CYS A 118 -14.03 25.33 23.76
C CYS A 118 -15.31 25.87 24.42
N ARG A 119 -15.20 26.54 25.58
CA ARG A 119 -16.33 27.16 26.28
C ARG A 119 -16.80 28.45 25.59
N ALA A 120 -15.87 29.24 25.07
CA ALA A 120 -16.17 30.57 24.49
C ALA A 120 -16.58 30.47 23.01
N SER A 121 -16.25 29.40 22.31
CA SER A 121 -16.58 29.21 20.91
C SER A 121 -18.09 29.04 20.70
N LYS A 122 -18.62 29.66 19.62
CA LYS A 122 -20.04 29.55 19.23
C LYS A 122 -20.39 28.15 18.69
N LEU A 123 -19.43 27.49 18.04
CA LEU A 123 -19.56 26.15 17.48
C LEU A 123 -18.62 25.18 18.21
N PRO A 124 -18.99 23.90 18.32
CA PRO A 124 -18.08 22.89 18.89
C PRO A 124 -16.80 22.82 18.06
N ILE A 125 -15.65 22.68 18.72
CA ILE A 125 -14.33 22.68 18.07
C ILE A 125 -13.91 21.26 17.71
N VAL A 126 -13.50 21.06 16.45
CA VAL A 126 -12.87 19.82 15.96
C VAL A 126 -11.40 20.08 15.71
N LEU A 127 -10.52 19.35 16.40
CA LEU A 127 -9.08 19.43 16.23
C LEU A 127 -8.61 18.31 15.28
N MET A 128 -7.98 18.67 14.18
CA MET A 128 -7.34 17.74 13.23
C MET A 128 -5.83 17.95 13.25
N ILE A 129 -5.07 16.91 13.47
CA ILE A 129 -3.59 16.96 13.46
C ILE A 129 -3.08 15.98 12.41
N ASP A 130 -2.49 16.49 11.35
CA ASP A 130 -1.85 15.69 10.30
C ASP A 130 -0.35 15.50 10.60
N GLU A 131 0.25 14.46 10.01
CA GLU A 131 1.67 14.09 10.10
C GLU A 131 2.17 13.92 11.56
N VAL A 132 1.33 13.27 12.40
CA VAL A 132 1.68 13.00 13.82
C VAL A 132 2.93 12.13 13.97
N ASP A 133 3.36 11.44 12.91
CA ASP A 133 4.56 10.58 12.91
C ASP A 133 5.83 11.32 13.33
N SER A 134 5.93 12.62 13.03
CA SER A 134 7.06 13.47 13.42
C SER A 134 7.17 13.62 14.94
N ALA A 135 6.07 13.45 15.66
CA ALA A 135 5.97 13.64 17.10
C ALA A 135 6.05 12.33 17.91
N THR A 136 5.81 11.17 17.28
CA THR A 136 5.57 9.89 17.97
C THR A 136 6.73 9.38 18.83
N ASN A 137 7.94 9.83 18.62
CA ASN A 137 9.13 9.44 19.39
C ASN A 137 9.41 10.37 20.60
N ASN A 138 8.50 11.30 20.92
CA ASN A 138 8.72 12.31 21.94
C ASN A 138 7.79 12.10 23.15
N GLN A 139 8.36 12.11 24.35
CA GLN A 139 7.59 11.94 25.59
C GLN A 139 6.54 13.04 25.77
N VAL A 140 6.87 14.29 25.46
CA VAL A 140 5.94 15.44 25.57
C VAL A 140 4.68 15.23 24.71
N PHE A 141 4.82 14.60 23.54
CA PHE A 141 3.68 14.27 22.70
C PHE A 141 2.79 13.19 23.35
N LEU A 142 3.39 12.17 23.97
CA LEU A 142 2.62 11.15 24.71
C LEU A 142 1.87 11.75 25.89
N ASP A 143 2.51 12.67 26.62
CA ASP A 143 1.90 13.38 27.73
C ASP A 143 0.76 14.32 27.26
N PHE A 144 0.94 14.96 26.10
CA PHE A 144 -0.13 15.74 25.43
C PHE A 144 -1.34 14.85 25.07
N LEU A 145 -1.11 13.65 24.53
CA LEU A 145 -2.19 12.70 24.26
C LEU A 145 -2.92 12.26 25.54
N ALA A 146 -2.18 12.11 26.62
CA ALA A 146 -2.78 11.79 27.93
C ALA A 146 -3.68 12.92 28.43
N GLN A 147 -3.28 14.18 28.23
CA GLN A 147 -4.10 15.35 28.56
C GLN A 147 -5.35 15.47 27.67
N LEU A 148 -5.25 15.17 26.37
CA LEU A 148 -6.42 15.11 25.48
C LEU A 148 -7.40 14.01 25.91
N ARG A 149 -6.86 12.85 26.34
CA ARG A 149 -7.67 11.77 26.90
C ARG A 149 -8.42 12.20 28.16
N ASP A 150 -7.75 12.87 29.08
CA ASP A 150 -8.37 13.41 30.30
C ASP A 150 -9.53 14.36 29.93
N GLY A 151 -9.31 15.26 28.98
CA GLY A 151 -10.35 16.13 28.45
C GLY A 151 -11.55 15.39 27.85
N TYR A 152 -11.30 14.31 27.10
CA TYR A 152 -12.37 13.46 26.56
C TYR A 152 -13.22 12.82 27.65
N ILE A 153 -12.58 12.23 28.67
CA ILE A 153 -13.27 11.57 29.79
C ILE A 153 -14.05 12.61 30.60
N SER A 154 -13.41 13.70 31.00
CA SER A 154 -14.05 14.77 31.82
C SER A 154 -15.22 15.45 31.09
N ARG A 155 -15.20 15.50 29.75
CA ARG A 155 -16.34 15.98 28.96
C ARG A 155 -17.56 15.10 29.17
N ASP A 156 -17.35 13.78 29.10
CA ASP A 156 -18.44 12.80 29.15
C ASP A 156 -18.91 12.54 30.60
N THR A 157 -18.03 12.65 31.62
CA THR A 157 -18.38 12.40 33.02
C THR A 157 -18.83 13.65 33.78
N ASP A 158 -18.15 14.79 33.60
CA ASP A 158 -18.29 15.98 34.42
C ASP A 158 -18.86 17.18 33.65
N GLY A 159 -19.11 17.03 32.33
CA GLY A 159 -19.58 18.11 31.46
C GLY A 159 -18.55 19.23 31.28
N ILE A 160 -17.26 18.94 31.49
CA ILE A 160 -16.19 19.94 31.35
C ILE A 160 -15.97 20.18 29.84
N PRO A 161 -15.97 21.45 29.38
CA PRO A 161 -15.75 21.77 27.96
C PRO A 161 -14.43 21.19 27.42
N ALA A 162 -14.50 20.48 26.32
CA ALA A 162 -13.34 19.93 25.59
C ALA A 162 -13.65 19.91 24.09
N PHE A 163 -12.67 19.52 23.26
CA PHE A 163 -12.90 19.36 21.81
C PHE A 163 -14.06 18.38 21.54
N GLN A 164 -14.88 18.71 20.56
CA GLN A 164 -15.95 17.81 20.08
C GLN A 164 -15.34 16.50 19.54
N SER A 165 -14.32 16.64 18.71
CA SER A 165 -13.57 15.50 18.18
C SER A 165 -12.11 15.88 18.03
N VAL A 166 -11.22 14.87 18.19
CA VAL A 166 -9.79 14.99 17.88
C VAL A 166 -9.44 13.90 16.87
N ILE A 167 -8.93 14.32 15.71
CA ILE A 167 -8.55 13.44 14.62
C ILE A 167 -7.03 13.52 14.46
N LEU A 168 -6.35 12.41 14.68
CA LEU A 168 -4.93 12.28 14.42
C LEU A 168 -4.72 11.55 13.10
N ALA A 169 -3.87 12.07 12.22
CA ALA A 169 -3.53 11.40 10.96
C ALA A 169 -2.03 11.15 10.85
N GLY A 170 -1.66 9.93 10.50
CA GLY A 170 -0.27 9.50 10.37
C GLY A 170 -0.15 8.09 9.79
N VAL A 171 1.08 7.61 9.72
CA VAL A 171 1.38 6.21 9.38
C VAL A 171 1.35 5.37 10.64
N THR A 172 1.94 5.88 11.73
CA THR A 172 2.09 5.16 13.00
C THR A 172 0.76 5.01 13.72
N ASP A 173 0.48 3.81 14.20
CA ASP A 173 -0.67 3.60 15.08
C ASP A 173 -0.35 4.07 16.49
N VAL A 174 -0.89 5.24 16.83
CA VAL A 174 -0.70 5.87 18.13
C VAL A 174 -1.28 5.01 19.28
N LYS A 175 -2.27 4.15 19.01
CA LYS A 175 -2.83 3.22 20.00
C LYS A 175 -1.82 2.17 20.46
N HIS A 176 -0.94 1.72 19.57
CA HIS A 176 0.04 0.66 19.81
C HIS A 176 1.45 1.20 20.07
N MET A 177 1.61 2.49 20.30
CA MET A 177 2.90 3.06 20.67
C MET A 177 3.33 2.52 22.03
N LYS A 178 4.29 1.59 21.99
CA LYS A 178 5.03 1.20 23.19
C LYS A 178 5.91 2.38 23.57
N ALA A 179 5.77 2.87 24.79
CA ALA A 179 6.63 3.92 25.33
C ALA A 179 8.08 3.41 25.43
N ARG A 180 8.82 3.43 24.32
CA ARG A 180 10.25 3.05 24.24
C ARG A 180 11.19 4.04 24.93
N ILE A 181 10.66 5.05 25.63
CA ILE A 181 11.42 6.26 25.99
C ILE A 181 11.86 6.28 27.45
N ARG A 182 11.92 5.13 28.14
CA ARG A 182 12.52 5.10 29.48
C ARG A 182 13.82 4.30 29.50
N PRO A 183 14.90 4.89 30.08
CA PRO A 183 16.19 4.21 30.21
C PRO A 183 16.18 2.97 31.13
N ASP A 184 15.16 2.81 31.96
CA ASP A 184 15.01 1.77 32.97
C ASP A 184 14.26 0.51 32.50
N GLY A 185 13.92 0.41 31.22
CA GLY A 185 13.35 -0.79 30.61
C GLY A 185 11.96 -1.22 31.10
N LYS A 186 11.31 -0.45 31.98
CA LYS A 186 9.94 -0.73 32.44
C LYS A 186 8.93 -0.07 31.52
N HIS A 187 8.32 -0.87 30.65
CA HIS A 187 7.26 -0.43 29.75
C HIS A 187 5.95 -0.27 30.50
N LYS A 188 5.30 0.90 30.44
CA LYS A 188 3.87 1.00 30.66
C LYS A 188 3.19 0.48 29.39
N GLU A 189 2.51 -0.66 29.49
CA GLU A 189 1.87 -1.35 28.36
C GLU A 189 0.69 -0.59 27.74
N ASN A 190 0.18 0.44 28.38
CA ASN A 190 -1.02 1.16 27.94
C ASN A 190 -0.67 2.46 27.23
N SER A 191 -1.01 2.54 25.94
CA SER A 191 -0.99 3.80 25.20
C SER A 191 -1.91 4.84 25.86
N PRO A 192 -1.50 6.11 25.97
CA PRO A 192 -2.38 7.18 26.43
C PRO A 192 -3.59 7.41 25.48
N TRP A 193 -3.56 6.85 24.28
CA TRP A 193 -4.61 7.03 23.25
C TRP A 193 -5.58 5.84 23.13
N ASN A 194 -5.73 5.03 24.17
CA ASN A 194 -6.62 3.86 24.19
C ASN A 194 -8.13 4.20 24.16
N ILE A 195 -8.51 5.47 24.28
CA ILE A 195 -9.87 5.97 24.12
C ILE A 195 -10.30 6.11 22.66
N ALA A 196 -9.33 6.07 21.72
CA ALA A 196 -9.63 6.31 20.32
C ALA A 196 -10.58 5.26 19.76
N ALA A 197 -11.66 5.73 19.12
CA ALA A 197 -12.56 4.87 18.37
C ALA A 197 -11.84 4.19 17.20
N ASP A 198 -12.31 3.00 16.82
CA ASP A 198 -11.75 2.28 15.67
C ASP A 198 -12.13 2.97 14.36
N PHE A 199 -11.13 3.14 13.51
CA PHE A 199 -11.28 3.72 12.18
C PHE A 199 -11.24 2.61 11.13
N ASN A 200 -12.40 2.00 10.88
CA ASN A 200 -12.55 0.89 9.94
C ASN A 200 -13.03 1.33 8.55
N ILE A 201 -12.99 2.65 8.26
CA ILE A 201 -13.43 3.21 6.98
C ILE A 201 -12.40 2.90 5.91
N ASP A 202 -12.83 2.31 4.79
CA ASP A 202 -11.97 2.04 3.65
C ASP A 202 -11.60 3.36 2.95
N MET A 203 -10.30 3.57 2.77
CA MET A 203 -9.76 4.73 2.07
C MET A 203 -9.24 4.39 0.67
N SER A 204 -9.36 3.14 0.22
CA SER A 204 -9.04 2.77 -1.15
C SER A 204 -10.04 3.38 -2.14
N LEU A 205 -9.65 3.52 -3.40
CA LEU A 205 -10.55 3.95 -4.47
C LEU A 205 -11.26 2.73 -5.04
N SER A 206 -12.60 2.76 -5.06
CA SER A 206 -13.39 1.71 -5.68
C SER A 206 -13.25 1.72 -7.21
N GLU A 207 -13.66 0.64 -7.87
CA GLU A 207 -13.69 0.57 -9.33
C GLU A 207 -14.59 1.66 -9.91
N GLU A 208 -15.77 1.87 -9.31
CA GLU A 208 -16.72 2.93 -9.69
C GLU A 208 -16.12 4.33 -9.50
N GLY A 209 -15.39 4.55 -8.41
CA GLY A 209 -14.70 5.81 -8.15
C GLY A 209 -13.61 6.10 -9.18
N ILE A 210 -12.85 5.08 -9.58
CA ILE A 210 -11.87 5.19 -10.66
C ILE A 210 -12.57 5.45 -12.00
N ALA A 211 -13.63 4.69 -12.31
CA ALA A 211 -14.41 4.87 -13.54
C ALA A 211 -15.01 6.29 -13.62
N GLY A 212 -15.56 6.82 -12.52
CA GLY A 212 -16.05 8.19 -12.46
C GLY A 212 -14.98 9.23 -12.81
N MET A 213 -13.77 9.07 -12.24
CA MET A 213 -12.64 9.95 -12.54
C MET A 213 -12.21 9.86 -14.02
N LEU A 214 -12.20 8.65 -14.59
CA LEU A 214 -11.84 8.44 -16.00
C LEU A 214 -12.89 9.02 -16.94
N ARG A 215 -14.19 8.91 -16.62
CA ARG A 215 -15.27 9.54 -17.42
C ARG A 215 -15.15 11.06 -17.46
N GLU A 216 -14.87 11.71 -16.31
CA GLU A 216 -14.61 13.16 -16.29
C GLU A 216 -13.45 13.51 -17.23
N TYR A 217 -12.35 12.75 -17.15
CA TYR A 217 -11.18 12.99 -17.99
C TYR A 217 -11.50 12.77 -19.49
N ASP A 218 -12.24 11.71 -19.84
CA ASP A 218 -12.61 11.41 -21.22
C ASP A 218 -13.55 12.48 -21.83
N LEU A 219 -14.46 13.03 -21.02
CA LEU A 219 -15.33 14.13 -21.45
C LEU A 219 -14.53 15.38 -21.83
N ASP A 220 -13.45 15.68 -21.10
CA ASP A 220 -12.64 16.87 -21.35
C ASP A 220 -11.62 16.66 -22.50
N HIS A 221 -11.09 15.45 -22.64
CA HIS A 221 -9.97 15.17 -23.54
C HIS A 221 -10.31 14.30 -24.75
N HIS A 222 -11.51 13.72 -24.79
CA HIS A 222 -12.01 12.90 -25.90
C HIS A 222 -11.06 11.76 -26.31
N THR A 223 -10.59 11.00 -25.32
CA THR A 223 -9.64 9.89 -25.53
C THR A 223 -10.25 8.72 -26.26
N GLY A 224 -11.56 8.51 -26.12
CA GLY A 224 -12.27 7.33 -26.64
C GLY A 224 -11.93 6.04 -25.90
N MET A 225 -11.48 6.13 -24.64
CA MET A 225 -11.12 4.98 -23.83
C MET A 225 -12.32 4.11 -23.46
N ASP A 226 -12.09 2.82 -23.30
CA ASP A 226 -13.01 1.93 -22.59
C ASP A 226 -12.83 2.15 -21.08
N VAL A 227 -13.68 3.01 -20.52
CA VAL A 227 -13.59 3.45 -19.12
C VAL A 227 -13.73 2.29 -18.14
N GLU A 228 -14.68 1.40 -18.36
CA GLU A 228 -14.97 0.29 -17.44
C GLU A 228 -13.83 -0.72 -17.43
N MET A 229 -13.32 -1.06 -18.62
CA MET A 229 -12.16 -1.95 -18.75
C MET A 229 -10.92 -1.36 -18.09
N LEU A 230 -10.61 -0.08 -18.31
CA LEU A 230 -9.43 0.56 -17.72
C LEU A 230 -9.58 0.73 -16.20
N ALA A 231 -10.76 1.13 -15.70
CA ALA A 231 -11.01 1.26 -14.27
C ALA A 231 -10.80 -0.08 -13.54
N LYS A 232 -11.34 -1.16 -14.09
CA LYS A 232 -11.15 -2.51 -13.58
C LYS A 232 -9.67 -2.90 -13.56
N GLN A 233 -8.94 -2.70 -14.65
CA GLN A 233 -7.51 -3.04 -14.73
C GLN A 233 -6.65 -2.20 -13.79
N ILE A 234 -6.88 -0.88 -13.71
CA ILE A 234 -6.19 -0.01 -12.75
C ILE A 234 -6.47 -0.49 -11.31
N ARG A 235 -7.72 -0.87 -11.00
CA ARG A 235 -8.08 -1.42 -9.70
C ARG A 235 -7.37 -2.75 -9.42
N GLU A 236 -7.25 -3.64 -10.41
CA GLU A 236 -6.51 -4.90 -10.30
C GLU A 236 -5.02 -4.68 -9.97
N TYR A 237 -4.35 -3.74 -10.64
CA TYR A 237 -2.94 -3.42 -10.36
C TYR A 237 -2.73 -2.77 -9.01
N THR A 238 -3.60 -1.84 -8.62
CA THR A 238 -3.36 -0.92 -7.50
C THR A 238 -4.09 -1.30 -6.21
N ASN A 239 -5.07 -2.20 -6.30
CA ASN A 239 -6.06 -2.44 -5.24
C ASN A 239 -6.67 -1.11 -4.72
N GLY A 240 -6.80 -0.10 -5.62
CA GLY A 240 -7.33 1.22 -5.32
C GLY A 240 -6.43 2.08 -4.44
N TYR A 241 -5.13 1.79 -4.32
CA TYR A 241 -4.18 2.63 -3.59
C TYR A 241 -4.15 4.03 -4.24
N PRO A 242 -4.57 5.10 -3.56
CA PRO A 242 -4.85 6.39 -4.20
C PRO A 242 -3.68 6.97 -4.99
N PHE A 243 -2.48 6.95 -4.44
CA PHE A 243 -1.29 7.42 -5.13
C PHE A 243 -1.00 6.62 -6.41
N LEU A 244 -1.10 5.28 -6.34
CA LEU A 244 -0.81 4.43 -7.50
C LEU A 244 -1.81 4.67 -8.62
N VAL A 245 -3.11 4.78 -8.30
CA VAL A 245 -4.16 5.11 -9.27
C VAL A 245 -3.85 6.46 -9.94
N SER A 246 -3.63 7.49 -9.13
CA SER A 246 -3.34 8.84 -9.64
C SER A 246 -2.07 8.86 -10.49
N ARG A 247 -1.00 8.19 -10.04
CA ARG A 247 0.30 8.19 -10.75
C ARG A 247 0.23 7.44 -12.07
N ILE A 248 -0.49 6.30 -12.13
CA ILE A 248 -0.73 5.59 -13.38
C ILE A 248 -1.47 6.47 -14.38
N CYS A 249 -2.57 7.12 -13.97
CA CYS A 249 -3.31 8.03 -14.83
C CYS A 249 -2.44 9.21 -15.32
N GLN A 250 -1.62 9.78 -14.43
CA GLN A 250 -0.68 10.82 -14.78
C GLN A 250 0.38 10.35 -15.79
N LEU A 251 0.91 9.14 -15.64
CA LEU A 251 1.87 8.56 -16.59
C LEU A 251 1.23 8.27 -17.95
N LEU A 252 -0.04 7.83 -17.97
CA LEU A 252 -0.80 7.68 -19.21
C LEU A 252 -0.92 9.00 -19.95
N ASP A 253 -1.28 10.06 -19.23
CA ASP A 253 -1.46 11.41 -19.79
C ASP A 253 -0.14 12.06 -20.20
N GLU A 254 0.86 12.14 -19.31
CA GLU A 254 2.06 12.94 -19.52
C GLU A 254 3.17 12.23 -20.30
N ARG A 255 3.21 10.89 -20.29
CA ARG A 255 4.33 10.11 -20.84
C ARG A 255 3.93 9.19 -21.97
N VAL A 256 2.87 8.38 -21.76
CA VAL A 256 2.45 7.41 -22.76
C VAL A 256 1.75 8.11 -23.93
N SER A 257 0.90 9.10 -23.65
CA SER A 257 0.21 9.89 -24.67
C SER A 257 1.18 10.64 -25.60
N VAL A 258 2.27 11.17 -25.06
CA VAL A 258 3.31 11.85 -25.85
C VAL A 258 4.02 10.88 -26.82
N ARG A 259 4.18 9.61 -26.43
CA ARG A 259 4.86 8.60 -27.24
C ARG A 259 3.96 7.91 -28.25
N ARG A 260 2.69 7.64 -27.89
CA ARG A 260 1.76 6.82 -28.67
C ARG A 260 0.59 7.58 -29.26
N GLY A 261 0.40 8.84 -28.87
CA GLY A 261 -0.83 9.59 -29.11
C GLY A 261 -1.90 9.31 -28.05
N LEU A 262 -2.79 10.27 -27.83
CA LEU A 262 -3.75 10.28 -26.72
C LEU A 262 -4.64 9.02 -26.72
N THR A 263 -5.29 8.71 -27.84
CA THR A 263 -6.20 7.56 -27.95
C THR A 263 -5.50 6.22 -27.71
N SER A 264 -4.26 6.06 -28.19
CA SER A 264 -3.49 4.82 -28.02
C SER A 264 -2.92 4.67 -26.60
N ALA A 265 -2.76 5.76 -25.86
CA ALA A 265 -2.31 5.74 -24.48
C ALA A 265 -3.37 5.15 -23.56
N TRP A 266 -4.63 5.52 -23.74
CA TRP A 266 -5.74 5.08 -22.90
C TRP A 266 -6.31 3.73 -23.37
N THR A 267 -5.42 2.77 -23.51
CA THR A 267 -5.69 1.37 -23.86
C THR A 267 -5.00 0.44 -22.88
N ARG A 268 -5.30 -0.85 -22.95
CA ARG A 268 -4.60 -1.87 -22.15
C ARG A 268 -3.09 -1.82 -22.35
N ILE A 269 -2.61 -1.69 -23.60
CA ILE A 269 -1.17 -1.62 -23.91
C ILE A 269 -0.54 -0.38 -23.28
N GLY A 270 -1.21 0.76 -23.36
CA GLY A 270 -0.73 1.98 -22.73
C GLY A 270 -0.70 1.89 -21.20
N LEU A 271 -1.70 1.23 -20.60
CA LEU A 271 -1.69 0.97 -19.17
C LEU A 271 -0.50 0.09 -18.72
N GLU A 272 -0.21 -0.98 -19.47
CA GLU A 272 0.96 -1.83 -19.21
C GLU A 272 2.27 -1.03 -19.31
N GLU A 273 2.38 -0.11 -20.26
CA GLU A 273 3.53 0.81 -20.37
C GLU A 273 3.60 1.78 -19.18
N ALA A 274 2.47 2.33 -18.75
CA ALA A 274 2.42 3.21 -17.58
C ALA A 274 2.82 2.48 -16.28
N VAL A 275 2.37 1.24 -16.09
CA VAL A 275 2.77 0.38 -14.95
C VAL A 275 4.29 0.15 -14.96
N LYS A 276 4.86 -0.14 -16.12
CA LYS A 276 6.30 -0.32 -16.28
C LYS A 276 7.07 0.96 -15.97
N LEU A 277 6.62 2.11 -16.46
CA LEU A 277 7.21 3.40 -16.12
C LEU A 277 7.18 3.65 -14.62
N LEU A 278 6.04 3.40 -13.97
CA LEU A 278 5.88 3.52 -12.52
C LEU A 278 6.87 2.65 -11.74
N LEU A 279 7.03 1.38 -12.13
CA LEU A 279 7.93 0.43 -11.48
C LEU A 279 9.42 0.81 -11.65
N SER A 280 9.76 1.56 -12.71
CA SER A 280 11.12 2.07 -12.95
C SER A 280 11.40 3.42 -12.28
N GLU A 281 10.38 4.06 -11.69
CA GLU A 281 10.54 5.35 -11.02
C GLU A 281 11.21 5.23 -9.65
N ASN A 282 12.08 6.20 -9.38
CA ASN A 282 12.59 6.43 -8.04
C ASN A 282 11.63 7.34 -7.26
N ASN A 283 10.44 6.85 -6.92
CA ASN A 283 9.45 7.63 -6.19
C ASN A 283 9.54 7.47 -4.67
N THR A 284 9.04 8.46 -3.95
CA THR A 284 9.14 8.53 -2.48
C THR A 284 8.35 7.41 -1.77
N LEU A 285 7.31 6.86 -2.38
CA LEU A 285 6.56 5.74 -1.83
C LEU A 285 7.42 4.48 -1.81
N PHE A 286 8.02 4.10 -2.94
CA PHE A 286 8.88 2.92 -3.05
C PHE A 286 10.14 3.06 -2.19
N GLN A 287 10.76 4.25 -2.17
CA GLN A 287 11.88 4.54 -1.26
C GLN A 287 11.51 4.31 0.20
N SER A 288 10.33 4.80 0.63
CA SER A 288 9.86 4.63 1.99
C SER A 288 9.62 3.15 2.34
N LEU A 289 9.00 2.39 1.44
CA LEU A 289 8.76 0.95 1.63
C LEU A 289 10.08 0.17 1.73
N THR A 290 11.01 0.41 0.81
CA THR A 290 12.34 -0.24 0.81
C THR A 290 13.14 0.13 2.06
N LYS A 291 13.12 1.40 2.48
CA LYS A 291 13.78 1.85 3.72
C LYS A 291 13.21 1.12 4.95
N ASN A 292 11.89 1.00 5.04
CA ASN A 292 11.26 0.29 6.14
C ASN A 292 11.67 -1.19 6.18
N LEU A 293 11.68 -1.87 5.03
CA LEU A 293 12.13 -3.27 4.93
C LEU A 293 13.60 -3.43 5.35
N ASN A 294 14.47 -2.51 4.96
CA ASN A 294 15.89 -2.56 5.34
C ASN A 294 16.11 -2.24 6.83
N ASN A 295 15.25 -1.41 7.45
CA ASN A 295 15.32 -1.11 8.88
C ASN A 295 14.78 -2.25 9.75
N TYR A 296 13.97 -3.16 9.20
CA TYR A 296 13.34 -4.27 9.90
C TYR A 296 13.60 -5.59 9.16
N PRO A 297 14.76 -6.26 9.42
CA PRO A 297 15.15 -7.50 8.72
C PRO A 297 14.14 -8.63 8.85
N ASP A 298 13.50 -8.79 10.01
CA ASP A 298 12.48 -9.83 10.23
C ASP A 298 11.24 -9.58 9.38
N LEU A 299 10.85 -8.33 9.23
CA LEU A 299 9.77 -7.91 8.33
C LEU A 299 10.13 -8.23 6.86
N LYS A 300 11.38 -7.93 6.46
CA LYS A 300 11.88 -8.26 5.10
C LYS A 300 11.85 -9.77 4.86
N ALA A 301 12.25 -10.56 5.84
CA ALA A 301 12.23 -12.03 5.76
C ALA A 301 10.78 -12.57 5.64
N SER A 302 9.84 -12.05 6.43
CA SER A 302 8.42 -12.42 6.36
C SER A 302 7.80 -12.10 4.99
N ILE A 303 8.06 -10.91 4.45
CA ILE A 303 7.60 -10.51 3.12
C ILE A 303 8.23 -11.40 2.03
N ARG A 304 9.54 -11.69 2.13
CA ARG A 304 10.20 -12.61 1.20
C ARG A 304 9.58 -14.01 1.26
N SER A 305 9.29 -14.53 2.44
CA SER A 305 8.65 -15.85 2.62
C SER A 305 7.25 -15.89 1.99
N ILE A 306 6.44 -14.84 2.17
CA ILE A 306 5.12 -14.75 1.53
C ILE A 306 5.27 -14.78 0.01
N LEU A 307 6.16 -13.97 -0.55
CA LEU A 307 6.31 -13.80 -2.00
C LEU A 307 7.02 -14.99 -2.66
N MET A 308 8.21 -15.32 -2.19
CA MET A 308 9.08 -16.30 -2.85
C MET A 308 8.72 -17.74 -2.48
N GLU A 309 8.28 -17.97 -1.24
CA GLU A 309 8.00 -19.31 -0.73
C GLU A 309 6.50 -19.65 -0.74
N GLY A 310 5.63 -18.67 -0.99
CA GLY A 310 4.18 -18.85 -0.94
C GLY A 310 3.66 -19.17 0.47
N THR A 311 4.41 -18.76 1.51
CA THR A 311 4.03 -19.00 2.90
C THR A 311 2.71 -18.31 3.22
N LYS A 312 1.76 -19.06 3.77
CA LYS A 312 0.49 -18.52 4.25
C LYS A 312 0.64 -18.09 5.70
N ILE A 313 0.51 -16.81 5.95
CA ILE A 313 0.51 -16.26 7.31
C ILE A 313 -0.93 -15.90 7.67
N THR A 314 -1.41 -16.43 8.79
CA THR A 314 -2.72 -16.05 9.32
C THR A 314 -2.68 -14.60 9.79
N TYR A 315 -3.67 -13.81 9.38
CA TYR A 315 -3.78 -12.43 9.81
C TYR A 315 -4.15 -12.37 11.30
N ASN A 316 -3.24 -11.86 12.11
CA ASN A 316 -3.48 -11.61 13.54
C ASN A 316 -3.14 -10.15 13.86
N PRO A 317 -4.15 -9.29 14.15
CA PRO A 317 -3.94 -7.87 14.44
C PRO A 317 -3.24 -7.59 15.78
N GLN A 318 -2.91 -8.63 16.55
CA GLN A 318 -2.16 -8.52 17.82
C GLN A 318 -0.68 -8.84 17.65
N GLN A 319 -0.27 -9.28 16.46
CA GLN A 319 1.13 -9.60 16.15
C GLN A 319 1.84 -8.36 15.61
N ASP A 320 2.89 -7.93 16.30
CA ASP A 320 3.60 -6.67 16.03
C ASP A 320 4.06 -6.56 14.56
N GLU A 321 4.60 -7.63 13.97
CA GLU A 321 5.05 -7.63 12.57
C GLU A 321 3.89 -7.41 11.58
N ILE A 322 2.74 -8.02 11.84
CA ILE A 322 1.54 -7.85 10.99
C ILE A 322 1.03 -6.42 11.08
N VAL A 323 0.95 -5.88 12.30
CA VAL A 323 0.57 -4.48 12.54
C VAL A 323 1.51 -3.52 11.82
N GLN A 324 2.83 -3.74 11.90
CA GLN A 324 3.82 -2.91 11.21
C GLN A 324 3.70 -3.00 9.70
N MET A 325 3.58 -4.21 9.13
CA MET A 325 3.40 -4.41 7.69
C MET A 325 2.14 -3.72 7.17
N GLN A 326 1.04 -3.82 7.92
CA GLN A 326 -0.23 -3.16 7.57
C GLN A 326 -0.12 -1.64 7.69
N MET A 327 0.49 -1.14 8.74
CA MET A 327 0.74 0.28 8.97
C MET A 327 1.55 0.92 7.84
N TYR A 328 2.56 0.21 7.32
CA TYR A 328 3.31 0.66 6.14
C TYR A 328 2.55 0.51 4.83
N GLY A 329 1.36 -0.11 4.84
CA GLY A 329 0.57 -0.37 3.65
C GLY A 329 1.11 -1.48 2.76
N LEU A 330 2.03 -2.31 3.28
CA LEU A 330 2.65 -3.43 2.54
C LEU A 330 1.70 -4.62 2.36
N ILE A 331 0.83 -4.84 3.35
CA ILE A 331 -0.09 -5.98 3.37
C ILE A 331 -1.54 -5.57 3.54
N ARG A 332 -2.43 -6.49 3.21
CA ARG A 332 -3.85 -6.44 3.51
C ARG A 332 -4.30 -7.74 4.16
N ASN A 333 -5.41 -7.67 4.89
CA ASN A 333 -6.14 -8.85 5.35
C ASN A 333 -7.08 -9.31 4.23
N GLU A 334 -6.88 -10.51 3.73
CA GLU A 334 -7.79 -11.14 2.78
C GLU A 334 -8.35 -12.43 3.41
N ARG A 335 -9.58 -12.35 3.90
CA ARG A 335 -10.28 -13.48 4.55
C ARG A 335 -9.45 -14.20 5.63
N GLY A 336 -8.81 -13.42 6.51
CA GLY A 336 -8.00 -13.97 7.60
C GLY A 336 -6.58 -14.37 7.22
N THR A 337 -6.14 -14.10 5.99
CA THR A 337 -4.79 -14.38 5.51
C THR A 337 -4.09 -13.07 5.15
N VAL A 338 -2.79 -13.00 5.46
CA VAL A 338 -1.92 -11.89 5.07
C VAL A 338 -1.61 -11.97 3.57
N ARG A 339 -1.83 -10.87 2.86
CA ARG A 339 -1.50 -10.69 1.44
C ARG A 339 -0.73 -9.41 1.23
N ILE A 340 0.11 -9.37 0.21
CA ILE A 340 0.67 -8.09 -0.24
C ILE A 340 -0.46 -7.17 -0.70
N ALA A 341 -0.34 -5.89 -0.43
CA ALA A 341 -1.45 -4.94 -0.57
C ALA A 341 -1.96 -4.80 -2.01
N ASN A 342 -1.09 -4.90 -3.01
CA ASN A 342 -1.43 -4.78 -4.42
C ASN A 342 -0.34 -5.33 -5.34
N ARG A 343 -0.68 -5.54 -6.62
CA ARG A 343 0.24 -6.11 -7.64
C ARG A 343 1.45 -5.23 -7.94
N ILE A 344 1.32 -3.91 -7.85
CA ILE A 344 2.46 -3.00 -8.02
C ILE A 344 3.51 -3.25 -6.93
N PHE A 345 3.10 -3.38 -5.67
CA PHE A 345 4.03 -3.68 -4.57
C PHE A 345 4.61 -5.08 -4.69
N GLU A 346 3.80 -6.07 -5.09
CA GLU A 346 4.30 -7.42 -5.37
C GLU A 346 5.43 -7.38 -6.40
N THR A 347 5.19 -6.76 -7.56
CA THR A 347 6.20 -6.67 -8.63
C THR A 347 7.43 -5.90 -8.18
N MET A 348 7.25 -4.78 -7.47
CA MET A 348 8.36 -3.98 -6.93
C MET A 348 9.23 -4.82 -5.96
N LEU A 349 8.59 -5.56 -5.06
CA LEU A 349 9.28 -6.40 -4.08
C LEU A 349 9.97 -7.61 -4.74
N TYR A 350 9.32 -8.26 -5.72
CA TYR A 350 9.98 -9.29 -6.53
C TYR A 350 11.22 -8.73 -7.23
N ASN A 351 11.11 -7.57 -7.88
CA ASN A 351 12.25 -6.93 -8.52
C ASN A 351 13.37 -6.63 -7.53
N LEU A 352 13.03 -6.18 -6.32
CA LEU A 352 14.01 -5.93 -5.26
C LEU A 352 14.73 -7.23 -4.86
N PHE A 353 13.99 -8.29 -4.54
CA PHE A 353 14.59 -9.55 -4.09
C PHE A 353 15.37 -10.27 -5.18
N LEU A 354 14.86 -10.26 -6.43
CA LEU A 354 15.56 -10.85 -7.57
C LEU A 354 16.82 -10.07 -7.94
N SER A 355 16.82 -8.74 -7.80
CA SER A 355 18.03 -7.94 -8.04
C SER A 355 19.13 -8.24 -7.02
N ASP A 356 18.77 -8.53 -5.76
CA ASP A 356 19.74 -8.99 -4.76
C ASP A 356 20.43 -10.33 -5.23
N GLU A 357 19.72 -11.22 -5.93
CA GLU A 357 20.25 -12.46 -6.46
C GLU A 357 21.01 -12.26 -7.79
N GLU A 358 20.54 -11.37 -8.68
CA GLU A 358 21.24 -11.00 -9.92
C GLU A 358 22.64 -10.43 -9.65
N LEU A 359 22.76 -9.59 -8.61
CA LEU A 359 24.05 -9.03 -8.19
C LEU A 359 25.06 -10.09 -7.73
N LYS A 360 24.59 -11.30 -7.40
CA LYS A 360 25.41 -12.48 -7.08
C LYS A 360 25.84 -13.28 -8.32
N ASN A 361 25.68 -12.73 -9.54
CA ASN A 361 25.99 -13.40 -10.82
C ASN A 361 25.20 -14.70 -11.07
N ASN A 362 23.89 -14.66 -10.89
CA ASN A 362 23.02 -15.81 -11.09
C ASN A 362 23.08 -16.31 -12.56
N VAL A 363 23.31 -17.61 -12.73
CA VAL A 363 23.48 -18.27 -14.03
C VAL A 363 22.22 -18.17 -14.89
N PHE A 364 21.02 -18.29 -14.29
CA PHE A 364 19.75 -18.22 -15.02
C PHE A 364 19.47 -16.82 -15.55
N ALA A 365 19.76 -15.78 -14.78
CA ALA A 365 19.62 -14.39 -15.26
C ALA A 365 20.51 -14.14 -16.48
N ARG A 366 21.76 -14.63 -16.45
CA ARG A 366 22.68 -14.52 -17.60
C ARG A 366 22.21 -15.30 -18.82
N ALA A 367 21.72 -16.54 -18.61
CA ALA A 367 21.22 -17.38 -19.70
C ALA A 367 19.98 -16.75 -20.36
N GLY A 368 19.05 -16.21 -19.58
CA GLY A 368 17.88 -15.50 -20.09
C GLY A 368 18.25 -14.25 -20.90
N ASP A 369 19.21 -13.46 -20.44
CA ASP A 369 19.68 -12.26 -21.16
C ASP A 369 20.35 -12.62 -22.49
N LEU A 370 21.23 -13.61 -22.52
CA LEU A 370 21.90 -14.07 -23.73
C LEU A 370 20.92 -14.63 -24.78
N ALA A 371 19.85 -15.27 -24.32
CA ALA A 371 18.87 -15.90 -25.20
C ALA A 371 17.70 -14.95 -25.62
N ARG A 372 17.64 -13.74 -25.07
CA ARG A 372 16.50 -12.83 -25.19
C ARG A 372 15.96 -12.63 -26.61
N ASN A 373 16.84 -12.41 -27.57
CA ASN A 373 16.46 -12.06 -28.95
C ASN A 373 15.74 -13.18 -29.70
N GLN A 374 15.83 -14.43 -29.27
CA GLN A 374 15.18 -15.57 -29.93
C GLN A 374 13.76 -15.85 -29.42
N PHE A 375 13.34 -15.15 -28.36
CA PHE A 375 12.06 -15.42 -27.70
C PHE A 375 10.93 -14.52 -28.15
N VAL A 376 11.20 -13.48 -28.95
CA VAL A 376 10.19 -12.53 -29.43
C VAL A 376 10.15 -12.55 -30.95
N THR A 377 8.98 -12.83 -31.49
CA THR A 377 8.71 -12.77 -32.93
C THR A 377 7.49 -11.87 -33.16
N ASP A 378 7.64 -10.81 -33.92
CA ASP A 378 6.57 -9.85 -34.24
C ASP A 378 5.83 -9.29 -33.00
N GLY A 379 6.57 -9.05 -31.92
CA GLY A 379 6.01 -8.55 -30.67
C GLY A 379 5.29 -9.59 -29.80
N VAL A 380 5.34 -10.86 -30.17
CA VAL A 380 4.75 -11.99 -29.43
C VAL A 380 5.85 -12.78 -28.72
N LEU A 381 5.67 -13.07 -27.42
CA LEU A 381 6.57 -13.96 -26.69
C LEU A 381 6.31 -15.42 -27.09
N ASN A 382 7.38 -16.10 -27.51
CA ASN A 382 7.35 -17.54 -27.68
C ASN A 382 7.56 -18.24 -26.33
N MET A 383 6.50 -18.24 -25.49
CA MET A 383 6.57 -18.79 -24.13
C MET A 383 6.92 -20.28 -24.14
N ARG A 384 6.48 -21.05 -25.14
CA ARG A 384 6.87 -22.45 -25.32
C ARG A 384 8.40 -22.61 -25.44
N LEU A 385 9.03 -21.76 -26.26
CA LEU A 385 10.49 -21.80 -26.44
C LEU A 385 11.21 -21.33 -25.17
N ILE A 386 10.67 -20.34 -24.46
CA ILE A 386 11.21 -19.89 -23.18
C ILE A 386 11.23 -21.05 -22.17
N LEU A 387 10.12 -21.77 -22.04
CA LEU A 387 10.03 -22.92 -21.14
C LEU A 387 11.00 -24.05 -21.54
N GLN A 388 11.09 -24.38 -22.84
CA GLN A 388 12.02 -25.40 -23.32
C GLN A 388 13.47 -25.02 -22.98
N LYS A 389 13.85 -23.78 -23.26
CA LYS A 389 15.22 -23.30 -23.01
C LYS A 389 15.53 -23.16 -21.52
N PHE A 390 14.53 -22.87 -20.70
CA PHE A 390 14.70 -22.92 -19.25
C PHE A 390 15.00 -24.34 -18.77
N ILE A 391 14.27 -25.35 -19.25
CA ILE A 391 14.53 -26.77 -18.93
C ILE A 391 15.96 -27.16 -19.35
N ASP A 392 16.35 -26.84 -20.60
CA ASP A 392 17.70 -27.13 -21.12
C ASP A 392 18.79 -26.54 -20.21
N THR A 393 18.62 -25.24 -19.85
CA THR A 393 19.54 -24.53 -18.96
C THR A 393 19.58 -25.14 -17.54
N TYR A 394 18.41 -25.52 -17.01
CA TYR A 394 18.34 -26.11 -15.68
C TYR A 394 19.08 -27.43 -15.61
N ILE A 395 18.86 -28.31 -16.60
CA ILE A 395 19.54 -29.63 -16.68
C ILE A 395 21.05 -29.44 -16.85
N GLU A 396 21.48 -28.46 -17.65
CA GLU A 396 22.89 -28.16 -17.84
C GLU A 396 23.57 -27.69 -16.54
N VAL A 397 22.90 -26.87 -15.74
CA VAL A 397 23.45 -26.26 -14.52
C VAL A 397 23.44 -27.22 -13.33
N PHE A 398 22.33 -27.90 -13.10
CA PHE A 398 22.10 -28.67 -11.90
C PHE A 398 22.04 -30.20 -12.14
N GLY A 399 21.92 -30.62 -13.40
CA GLY A 399 21.62 -32.01 -13.72
C GLY A 399 20.16 -32.38 -13.39
N PRO A 400 19.88 -33.69 -13.20
CA PRO A 400 18.53 -34.13 -12.81
C PRO A 400 18.11 -33.58 -11.45
N LEU A 401 16.80 -33.32 -11.30
CA LEU A 401 16.25 -32.90 -10.02
C LEU A 401 16.56 -33.90 -8.90
N ASP A 402 16.95 -33.40 -7.73
CA ASP A 402 17.17 -34.20 -6.53
C ASP A 402 16.03 -34.03 -5.51
N GLU A 403 15.99 -34.90 -4.49
CA GLU A 403 14.97 -34.93 -3.45
C GLU A 403 14.98 -33.66 -2.55
N LYS A 404 16.03 -32.85 -2.58
CA LYS A 404 16.16 -31.62 -1.78
C LYS A 404 15.54 -30.41 -2.46
N PHE A 405 15.21 -30.54 -3.75
CA PHE A 405 14.59 -29.45 -4.50
C PHE A 405 13.25 -29.04 -3.89
N LYS A 406 13.01 -27.76 -3.81
CA LYS A 406 11.74 -27.16 -3.40
C LYS A 406 11.14 -26.38 -4.56
N GLU A 407 9.82 -26.41 -4.67
CA GLU A 407 9.07 -25.65 -5.70
C GLU A 407 9.47 -24.17 -5.73
N LYS A 408 9.76 -23.59 -4.55
CA LYS A 408 10.24 -22.22 -4.44
C LYS A 408 11.54 -21.97 -5.19
N ASP A 409 12.47 -22.93 -5.17
CA ASP A 409 13.77 -22.81 -5.82
C ASP A 409 13.57 -22.79 -7.34
N GLY A 410 12.70 -23.66 -7.86
CA GLY A 410 12.33 -23.67 -9.27
C GLY A 410 11.65 -22.39 -9.73
N ARG A 411 10.75 -21.84 -8.90
CA ARG A 411 10.10 -20.56 -9.18
C ARG A 411 11.11 -19.42 -9.22
N GLU A 412 11.98 -19.32 -8.23
CA GLU A 412 13.01 -18.27 -8.16
C GLU A 412 13.93 -18.33 -9.39
N GLN A 413 14.39 -19.51 -9.78
CA GLN A 413 15.23 -19.71 -10.96
C GLN A 413 14.49 -19.37 -12.26
N PHE A 414 13.22 -19.78 -12.38
CA PHE A 414 12.41 -19.43 -13.56
C PHE A 414 12.18 -17.91 -13.68
N LEU A 415 11.89 -17.24 -12.58
CA LEU A 415 11.72 -15.78 -12.59
C LEU A 415 13.03 -15.06 -12.91
N LEU A 416 14.17 -15.53 -12.41
CA LEU A 416 15.48 -14.99 -12.75
C LEU A 416 15.80 -15.17 -14.23
N TYR A 417 15.40 -16.31 -14.82
CA TYR A 417 15.55 -16.57 -16.25
C TYR A 417 14.61 -15.70 -17.11
N LEU A 418 13.35 -15.54 -16.69
CA LEU A 418 12.30 -14.82 -17.41
C LEU A 418 12.49 -13.30 -17.38
N LYS A 419 12.93 -12.77 -16.24
CA LYS A 419 13.04 -11.31 -16.01
C LYS A 419 13.84 -10.58 -17.08
N PRO A 420 15.06 -10.95 -17.45
CA PRO A 420 15.81 -10.27 -18.50
C PRO A 420 15.17 -10.38 -19.88
N ILE A 421 14.43 -11.46 -20.16
CA ILE A 421 13.74 -11.67 -21.44
C ILE A 421 12.64 -10.64 -21.64
N ILE A 422 11.82 -10.38 -20.60
CA ILE A 422 10.72 -9.44 -20.68
C ILE A 422 11.09 -8.03 -20.24
N ASN A 423 12.27 -7.86 -19.63
CA ASN A 423 12.72 -6.57 -19.12
C ASN A 423 12.75 -5.51 -20.22
N GLY A 424 12.23 -4.35 -19.88
CA GLY A 424 12.13 -3.24 -20.82
C GLY A 424 10.85 -3.23 -21.65
N THR A 425 10.06 -4.30 -21.71
CA THR A 425 8.86 -4.40 -22.55
C THR A 425 7.63 -4.94 -21.83
N GLY A 426 7.77 -5.98 -21.01
CA GLY A 426 6.67 -6.61 -20.29
C GLY A 426 6.74 -6.42 -18.79
N ASN A 427 5.65 -6.79 -18.13
CA ASN A 427 5.54 -6.90 -16.69
C ASN A 427 5.18 -8.33 -16.32
N TYR A 428 5.63 -8.79 -15.15
CA TYR A 428 5.15 -10.03 -14.58
C TYR A 428 4.62 -9.79 -13.17
N TYR A 429 3.71 -10.62 -12.76
CA TYR A 429 3.23 -10.66 -11.38
C TYR A 429 2.85 -12.10 -11.02
N ILE A 430 2.87 -12.38 -9.74
CA ILE A 430 2.57 -13.70 -9.22
C ILE A 430 1.23 -13.60 -8.52
N GLU A 431 0.25 -14.36 -9.00
CA GLU A 431 -1.06 -14.38 -8.37
C GLU A 431 -1.04 -15.37 -7.20
N ALA A 432 -0.99 -14.83 -5.99
CA ALA A 432 -0.85 -15.65 -4.79
C ALA A 432 -2.06 -16.52 -4.49
N GLN A 433 -3.23 -16.32 -5.14
CA GLN A 433 -4.41 -17.18 -4.99
C GLN A 433 -5.52 -16.89 -5.99
N THR A 434 -6.12 -17.98 -6.44
CA THR A 434 -7.53 -18.05 -6.86
C THR A 434 -8.47 -18.22 -5.69
N ARG A 435 -9.80 -18.23 -6.00
CA ARG A 435 -10.88 -18.46 -5.03
C ARG A 435 -10.70 -19.71 -4.15
N ASP A 436 -9.92 -20.70 -4.58
CA ASP A 436 -9.82 -22.03 -3.95
C ASP A 436 -8.49 -22.34 -3.23
N GLN A 437 -7.71 -21.32 -2.82
CA GLN A 437 -6.50 -21.47 -1.99
C GLN A 437 -5.32 -22.21 -2.65
N THR A 438 -5.30 -22.41 -3.94
CA THR A 438 -4.23 -23.08 -4.66
C THR A 438 -3.20 -22.10 -5.24
N ARG A 439 -1.99 -22.58 -5.44
CA ARG A 439 -0.75 -21.81 -5.58
C ARG A 439 -0.62 -21.05 -6.89
N THR A 440 0.05 -20.07 -6.78
CA THR A 440 0.83 -19.05 -7.49
C THR A 440 1.13 -19.33 -8.94
N ASP A 441 0.35 -18.71 -9.79
CA ASP A 441 0.65 -18.61 -11.21
C ASP A 441 1.52 -17.38 -11.48
N VAL A 442 2.47 -17.53 -12.38
CA VAL A 442 3.18 -16.41 -12.96
C VAL A 442 2.35 -15.88 -14.12
N ILE A 443 1.92 -14.64 -14.04
CA ILE A 443 1.23 -13.95 -15.11
C ILE A 443 2.20 -12.96 -15.74
N VAL A 444 2.33 -13.02 -17.07
CA VAL A 444 3.16 -12.10 -17.83
C VAL A 444 2.26 -11.29 -18.77
N ASP A 445 2.29 -9.97 -18.62
CA ASP A 445 1.69 -9.03 -19.56
C ASP A 445 2.81 -8.50 -20.47
N TYR A 446 2.70 -8.75 -21.78
CA TYR A 446 3.70 -8.37 -22.78
C TYR A 446 3.04 -7.83 -24.04
N LEU A 447 3.20 -6.56 -24.32
CA LEU A 447 2.64 -5.84 -25.49
C LEU A 447 1.13 -6.11 -25.72
N GLY A 448 0.35 -6.08 -24.62
CA GLY A 448 -1.10 -6.31 -24.64
C GLY A 448 -1.52 -7.78 -24.64
N GLN A 449 -0.58 -8.69 -24.67
CA GLN A 449 -0.83 -10.13 -24.55
C GLN A 449 -0.55 -10.62 -23.13
N ARG A 450 -1.39 -11.53 -22.67
CA ARG A 450 -1.26 -12.15 -21.34
C ARG A 450 -0.90 -13.61 -21.47
N TYR A 451 0.13 -14.03 -20.71
CA TYR A 451 0.60 -15.41 -20.60
C TYR A 451 0.44 -15.86 -19.16
N ILE A 452 -0.21 -16.99 -18.97
CA ILE A 452 -0.43 -17.59 -17.64
C ILE A 452 0.43 -18.84 -17.55
N ILE A 453 1.31 -18.90 -16.55
CA ILE A 453 2.24 -19.99 -16.32
C ILE A 453 2.01 -20.55 -14.92
N GLU A 454 1.51 -21.78 -14.83
CA GLU A 454 1.39 -22.54 -13.58
C GLU A 454 2.73 -23.19 -13.26
N LEU A 455 3.21 -23.05 -12.03
CA LEU A 455 4.42 -23.71 -11.55
C LEU A 455 4.05 -24.78 -10.53
N LYS A 456 4.44 -26.03 -10.76
CA LYS A 456 3.96 -27.15 -9.95
C LYS A 456 5.01 -28.24 -9.72
N ILE A 457 5.04 -28.82 -8.50
CA ILE A 457 5.72 -30.10 -8.28
C ILE A 457 4.79 -31.22 -8.72
N TRP A 458 5.28 -32.07 -9.60
CA TRP A 458 4.53 -33.24 -10.03
C TRP A 458 4.44 -34.29 -8.90
N ARG A 459 3.22 -34.65 -8.51
CA ARG A 459 2.93 -35.61 -7.42
C ARG A 459 2.08 -36.77 -7.89
N GLY A 460 2.04 -37.03 -9.19
CA GLY A 460 1.26 -38.11 -9.81
C GLY A 460 0.21 -37.59 -10.79
N PRO A 461 -0.35 -38.50 -11.65
CA PRO A 461 -1.26 -38.11 -12.72
C PRO A 461 -2.52 -37.39 -12.24
N ARG A 462 -3.10 -37.83 -11.11
CA ARG A 462 -4.31 -37.21 -10.54
C ARG A 462 -4.06 -35.77 -10.10
N TYR A 463 -2.93 -35.52 -9.44
CA TYR A 463 -2.55 -34.20 -8.98
C TYR A 463 -2.23 -33.27 -10.16
N ASN A 464 -1.66 -33.79 -11.23
CA ASN A 464 -1.39 -33.05 -12.47
C ASN A 464 -2.68 -32.63 -13.15
N ALA A 465 -3.66 -33.55 -13.28
CA ALA A 465 -4.99 -33.26 -13.84
C ALA A 465 -5.77 -32.19 -13.06
N GLU A 466 -5.58 -32.09 -11.73
CA GLU A 466 -6.13 -30.99 -10.93
C GLU A 466 -5.49 -29.65 -11.30
N GLY A 467 -4.18 -29.59 -11.55
CA GLY A 467 -3.48 -28.41 -12.03
C GLY A 467 -3.94 -27.96 -13.42
N GLU A 468 -4.12 -28.91 -14.33
CA GLU A 468 -4.64 -28.66 -15.68
C GLU A 468 -6.04 -28.04 -15.64
N LYS A 469 -6.92 -28.50 -14.75
CA LYS A 469 -8.26 -27.90 -14.55
C LYS A 469 -8.15 -26.48 -13.98
N GLN A 470 -7.27 -26.25 -13.02
CA GLN A 470 -7.08 -24.94 -12.41
C GLN A 470 -6.64 -23.91 -13.45
N ILE A 471 -5.63 -24.21 -14.25
CA ILE A 471 -5.18 -23.29 -15.29
C ILE A 471 -6.28 -23.06 -16.34
N ALA A 472 -7.08 -24.09 -16.67
CA ALA A 472 -8.21 -23.93 -17.60
C ALA A 472 -9.28 -22.96 -17.06
N GLU A 473 -9.58 -22.97 -15.76
CA GLU A 473 -10.48 -22.01 -15.12
C GLU A 473 -9.93 -20.57 -15.17
N TYR A 474 -8.63 -20.41 -14.98
CA TYR A 474 -7.95 -19.12 -15.15
C TYR A 474 -8.04 -18.61 -16.58
N LEU A 475 -7.76 -19.47 -17.55
CA LEU A 475 -7.87 -19.11 -18.94
C LEU A 475 -9.29 -18.67 -19.30
N ASN A 476 -10.31 -19.30 -18.72
CA ASN A 476 -11.70 -18.86 -18.88
C ASN A 476 -11.94 -17.48 -18.26
N TYR A 477 -11.44 -17.24 -17.06
CA TYR A 477 -11.60 -15.95 -16.38
C TYR A 477 -10.98 -14.78 -17.19
N PHE A 478 -9.82 -15.03 -17.81
CA PHE A 478 -9.14 -14.03 -18.63
C PHE A 478 -9.50 -14.06 -20.12
N GLY A 479 -10.40 -14.95 -20.55
CA GLY A 479 -10.80 -15.09 -21.95
C GLY A 479 -9.68 -15.62 -22.85
N LEU A 480 -8.75 -16.42 -22.31
CA LEU A 480 -7.60 -16.97 -23.04
C LEU A 480 -7.86 -18.41 -23.46
N THR A 481 -7.22 -18.82 -24.59
CA THR A 481 -7.29 -20.19 -25.11
C THR A 481 -6.03 -21.01 -24.84
N PHE A 482 -4.90 -20.34 -24.61
CA PHE A 482 -3.60 -20.97 -24.38
C PHE A 482 -3.08 -20.68 -22.97
N GLY A 483 -2.53 -21.71 -22.33
CA GLY A 483 -1.87 -21.63 -21.03
C GLY A 483 -0.56 -22.43 -21.02
N TYR A 484 0.21 -22.24 -19.95
CA TYR A 484 1.54 -22.83 -19.78
C TYR A 484 1.66 -23.44 -18.40
N MET A 485 2.28 -24.61 -18.31
CA MET A 485 2.55 -25.28 -17.04
C MET A 485 4.01 -25.71 -16.98
N LEU A 486 4.71 -25.37 -15.90
CA LEU A 486 6.07 -25.84 -15.62
C LEU A 486 6.03 -26.82 -14.45
N SER A 487 6.19 -28.09 -14.76
CA SER A 487 6.11 -29.22 -13.80
C SER A 487 7.50 -29.72 -13.43
N PHE A 488 7.82 -29.64 -12.13
CA PHE A 488 9.06 -30.21 -11.57
C PHE A 488 8.79 -31.67 -11.17
N ASN A 489 9.34 -32.64 -11.93
CA ASN A 489 9.06 -34.05 -11.78
C ASN A 489 10.31 -34.83 -11.30
N PHE A 490 10.21 -35.51 -10.17
CA PHE A 490 11.30 -36.27 -9.54
C PHE A 490 11.37 -37.74 -9.96
N ASN A 491 10.48 -38.20 -10.82
CA ASN A 491 10.51 -39.59 -11.28
C ASN A 491 11.71 -39.82 -12.17
N LYS A 492 12.38 -40.95 -11.95
CA LYS A 492 13.57 -41.34 -12.73
C LYS A 492 13.28 -41.60 -14.22
N ASN A 493 12.07 -42.05 -14.54
CA ASN A 493 11.64 -42.40 -15.90
C ASN A 493 10.73 -41.31 -16.52
N LYS A 494 10.91 -40.04 -16.13
CA LYS A 494 10.15 -38.93 -16.71
C LYS A 494 10.63 -38.60 -18.14
N GLU A 495 9.71 -38.17 -18.97
CA GLU A 495 10.03 -37.50 -20.23
C GLU A 495 10.16 -35.99 -19.98
N THR A 496 11.37 -35.46 -20.16
CA THR A 496 11.64 -34.02 -20.04
C THR A 496 11.35 -33.31 -21.35
N GLY A 497 10.92 -32.04 -21.26
CA GLY A 497 10.63 -31.21 -22.42
C GLY A 497 9.23 -30.63 -22.41
N VAL A 498 8.80 -30.04 -23.53
CA VAL A 498 7.50 -29.38 -23.64
C VAL A 498 6.54 -30.20 -24.50
N LYS A 499 5.43 -30.61 -23.93
CA LYS A 499 4.35 -31.34 -24.60
C LYS A 499 3.06 -30.50 -24.65
N LEU A 500 2.18 -30.85 -25.58
CA LEU A 500 0.86 -30.25 -25.72
C LEU A 500 -0.20 -31.09 -25.00
N VAL A 501 -1.02 -30.45 -24.20
CA VAL A 501 -2.13 -31.07 -23.47
C VAL A 501 -3.42 -30.29 -23.77
N HIS A 502 -4.51 -31.00 -24.01
CA HIS A 502 -5.83 -30.40 -24.23
C HIS A 502 -6.73 -30.63 -23.01
N VAL A 503 -7.32 -29.56 -22.50
CA VAL A 503 -8.25 -29.58 -21.37
C VAL A 503 -9.55 -28.86 -21.79
N GLY A 504 -10.54 -29.61 -22.22
CA GLY A 504 -11.75 -29.06 -22.82
C GLY A 504 -11.44 -28.29 -24.09
N ASP A 505 -11.81 -27.01 -24.13
CA ASP A 505 -11.54 -26.07 -25.24
C ASP A 505 -10.18 -25.35 -25.12
N LYS A 506 -9.41 -25.63 -24.05
CA LYS A 506 -8.12 -24.98 -23.78
C LYS A 506 -6.95 -25.86 -24.22
N THR A 507 -5.89 -25.16 -24.62
CA THR A 507 -4.61 -25.79 -25.00
C THR A 507 -3.53 -25.38 -24.02
N LEU A 508 -2.86 -26.37 -23.41
CA LEU A 508 -1.78 -26.16 -22.46
C LEU A 508 -0.46 -26.66 -23.02
N TYR A 509 0.58 -25.85 -22.87
CA TYR A 509 1.96 -26.28 -23.07
C TYR A 509 2.55 -26.70 -21.70
N GLU A 510 2.64 -28.00 -21.47
CA GLU A 510 3.26 -28.54 -20.24
C GLU A 510 4.75 -28.78 -20.46
N ALA A 511 5.54 -28.04 -19.71
CA ALA A 511 6.99 -28.17 -19.63
C ALA A 511 7.34 -29.05 -18.43
N VAL A 512 8.01 -30.18 -18.64
CA VAL A 512 8.38 -31.14 -17.60
C VAL A 512 9.90 -31.10 -17.41
N LEU A 513 10.33 -30.77 -16.16
CA LEU A 513 11.73 -30.76 -15.74
C LEU A 513 12.01 -31.92 -14.77
#